data_9a6f90519349e4e7b1bc25c84297ac58
#
_entry.id   9a6f90519349e4e7b1bc25c84297ac58
#
_cell.length_a   1.000
_cell.length_b   1.000
_cell.length_c   1.000
_cell.angle_alpha   90.00
_cell.angle_beta   90.00
_cell.angle_gamma   90.00
#
_symmetry.space_group_name_H-M   'P 1'
#
loop_
_entity.id
_entity.type
_entity.pdbx_description
1 polymer ?
#
loop_
_entity_poly.entity_id
_entity_poly.type
_entity_poly.pdbx_seq_one_letter_code
_entity_poly.pdbx_strand_id
1 'polypeptide(L)'
;MRGSFTYRNAIFILLLGVFTYFYGLDSRFAPKNGDEYPYMHIVRMTADAGAWLPLQSEMDGIKNTKPPLVFWEGIVSTGWGSDWTLFALRWPSVLYTFLTAFFLFLAVARYSGKKQTGLLAALVWLSFFATYRYGRPFLTDPPEVFWLSLPFFALLYWGRAAFESKLLFPLLAGLCFGMALLSKSFAYIVPATFALGLFYWHWREWSIPKVLLQDLYKVILIAVLALGVFALWFVLDPFPEAVWKEFVLGENAGKFEARSSNYFLDLVRGGDSIWMLALTTLANAGLFTFVLISTLIQAWRERRFLSLEEILLLLLVCAFFIVFSLPSQRSGRYLLPVMPALAALIAMYWDRLPWWGFRIALLLQLVVLAALAWVGGNLQLSNFLGQPGIWNYSFLHWGFMTFSFALVLLGIFSRERCKAIALAGCFLCYCALTSSLSPLEGS
;
A
#
# COMPACT_ATOMS: atom_id res chain seq x y z
N MET A 1 -2.08 30.67 -14.76
CA MET A 1 -0.79 30.15 -15.28
C MET A 1 -0.81 28.63 -15.12
N ARG A 2 -0.96 27.93 -16.23
CA ARG A 2 -1.12 26.47 -16.27
C ARG A 2 0.25 25.82 -16.38
N GLY A 3 0.92 25.59 -15.26
CA GLY A 3 2.00 24.60 -15.19
C GLY A 3 1.37 23.20 -15.36
N SER A 4 0.94 22.89 -16.57
CA SER A 4 0.18 21.69 -16.84
C SER A 4 1.11 20.49 -16.71
N PHE A 5 0.82 19.60 -15.76
CA PHE A 5 1.29 18.22 -15.78
C PHE A 5 0.86 17.62 -17.12
N THR A 6 1.77 17.57 -18.09
CA THR A 6 1.43 17.15 -19.46
C THR A 6 1.35 15.64 -19.51
N TYR A 7 0.53 15.11 -20.44
CA TYR A 7 0.43 13.66 -20.65
C TYR A 7 1.80 13.02 -20.98
N ARG A 8 2.65 13.73 -21.74
CA ARG A 8 4.01 13.30 -22.05
C ARG A 8 4.87 13.13 -20.78
N ASN A 9 4.83 14.11 -19.86
CA ASN A 9 5.54 14.02 -18.59
C ASN A 9 5.02 12.85 -17.74
N ALA A 10 3.72 12.62 -17.74
CA ALA A 10 3.10 11.53 -17.01
C ALA A 10 3.56 10.15 -17.52
N ILE A 11 3.64 9.95 -18.84
CA ILE A 11 4.15 8.71 -19.44
C ILE A 11 5.60 8.48 -19.06
N PHE A 12 6.45 9.53 -19.16
CA PHE A 12 7.86 9.42 -18.79
C PHE A 12 8.01 9.02 -17.31
N ILE A 13 7.26 9.66 -16.41
CA ILE A 13 7.30 9.34 -14.98
C ILE A 13 6.74 7.92 -14.73
N LEU A 14 5.75 7.46 -15.51
CA LEU A 14 5.24 6.09 -15.43
C LEU A 14 6.32 5.07 -15.79
N LEU A 15 7.04 5.29 -16.88
CA LEU A 15 8.16 4.42 -17.29
C LEU A 15 9.25 4.38 -16.22
N LEU A 16 9.58 5.53 -15.63
CA LEU A 16 10.52 5.60 -14.50
C LEU A 16 9.97 4.84 -13.28
N GLY A 17 8.67 4.97 -12.98
CA GLY A 17 8.01 4.22 -11.91
C GLY A 17 8.07 2.71 -12.14
N VAL A 18 7.72 2.24 -13.34
CA VAL A 18 7.84 0.82 -13.71
C VAL A 18 9.28 0.35 -13.53
N PHE A 19 10.25 1.07 -14.08
CA PHE A 19 11.67 0.75 -13.89
C PHE A 19 12.03 0.64 -12.40
N THR A 20 11.60 1.60 -11.56
CA THR A 20 11.89 1.62 -10.12
C THR A 20 11.38 0.37 -9.40
N TYR A 21 10.22 -0.13 -9.78
CA TYR A 21 9.64 -1.32 -9.12
C TYR A 21 10.31 -2.63 -9.52
N PHE A 22 10.86 -2.71 -10.73
CA PHE A 22 11.60 -3.90 -11.19
C PHE A 22 13.11 -3.81 -10.92
N TYR A 23 13.68 -2.60 -10.81
CA TYR A 23 15.08 -2.41 -10.54
C TYR A 23 15.47 -2.96 -9.16
N GLY A 24 16.36 -3.94 -9.13
CA GLY A 24 16.76 -4.65 -7.93
C GLY A 24 15.64 -5.44 -7.26
N LEU A 25 14.66 -5.97 -8.01
CA LEU A 25 13.59 -6.80 -7.45
C LEU A 25 14.14 -8.11 -6.88
N ASP A 26 15.23 -8.60 -7.42
CA ASP A 26 15.94 -9.80 -6.94
C ASP A 26 16.94 -9.49 -5.80
N SER A 27 17.05 -8.24 -5.37
CA SER A 27 17.93 -7.81 -4.29
C SER A 27 17.52 -8.42 -2.95
N ARG A 28 18.52 -8.89 -2.17
CA ARG A 28 18.32 -9.37 -0.80
C ARG A 28 18.15 -8.23 0.22
N PHE A 29 18.49 -7.01 -0.17
CA PHE A 29 18.61 -5.86 0.73
C PHE A 29 17.62 -4.73 0.44
N ALA A 30 17.05 -4.62 -0.77
CA ALA A 30 16.20 -3.49 -1.13
C ALA A 30 14.90 -3.88 -1.86
N PRO A 31 13.73 -3.63 -1.29
CA PRO A 31 13.47 -3.39 0.13
C PRO A 31 13.44 -4.71 0.90
N LYS A 32 14.02 -4.72 2.10
CA LYS A 32 14.01 -5.88 2.98
C LYS A 32 12.84 -5.81 3.95
N ASN A 33 12.13 -6.93 4.13
CA ASN A 33 11.10 -7.06 5.15
C ASN A 33 11.26 -8.38 5.90
N GLY A 34 11.21 -8.33 7.25
CA GLY A 34 11.41 -9.51 8.08
C GLY A 34 10.34 -10.58 7.90
N ASP A 35 9.09 -10.19 7.59
CA ASP A 35 7.97 -11.13 7.37
C ASP A 35 8.12 -11.94 6.07
N GLU A 36 8.94 -11.48 5.13
CA GLU A 36 9.15 -12.15 3.86
C GLU A 36 9.77 -13.55 4.03
N TYR A 37 10.74 -13.68 4.95
CA TYR A 37 11.44 -14.94 5.16
C TYR A 37 10.56 -16.09 5.65
N PRO A 38 9.76 -15.93 6.71
CA PRO A 38 8.83 -16.99 7.12
C PRO A 38 7.80 -17.32 6.04
N TYR A 39 7.36 -16.35 5.24
CA TYR A 39 6.43 -16.62 4.13
C TYR A 39 7.09 -17.43 3.01
N MET A 40 8.32 -17.10 2.64
CA MET A 40 9.11 -17.87 1.68
C MET A 40 9.34 -19.31 2.18
N HIS A 41 9.66 -19.48 3.46
CA HIS A 41 9.83 -20.80 4.07
C HIS A 41 8.55 -21.64 3.96
N ILE A 42 7.38 -21.08 4.29
CA ILE A 42 6.08 -21.77 4.15
C ILE A 42 5.81 -22.15 2.70
N VAL A 43 6.06 -21.27 1.73
CA VAL A 43 5.92 -21.57 0.31
C VAL A 43 6.79 -22.75 -0.09
N ARG A 44 8.08 -22.72 0.31
CA ARG A 44 9.04 -23.78 -0.03
C ARG A 44 8.61 -25.13 0.53
N MET A 45 8.34 -25.19 1.83
CA MET A 45 7.93 -26.42 2.50
C MET A 45 6.63 -27.00 1.93
N THR A 46 5.67 -26.12 1.61
CA THR A 46 4.38 -26.53 1.04
C THR A 46 4.54 -27.03 -0.40
N ALA A 47 5.37 -26.37 -1.21
CA ALA A 47 5.69 -26.80 -2.57
C ALA A 47 6.42 -28.14 -2.58
N ASP A 48 7.43 -28.32 -1.72
CA ASP A 48 8.20 -29.56 -1.60
C ASP A 48 7.31 -30.74 -1.15
N ALA A 49 6.25 -30.48 -0.37
CA ALA A 49 5.24 -31.48 -0.01
C ALA A 49 4.28 -31.84 -1.17
N GLY A 50 4.33 -31.12 -2.30
CA GLY A 50 3.48 -31.38 -3.47
C GLY A 50 1.99 -31.12 -3.23
N ALA A 51 1.62 -30.29 -2.25
CA ALA A 51 0.25 -30.04 -1.84
C ALA A 51 -0.08 -28.54 -1.81
N TRP A 52 -1.35 -28.19 -1.96
CA TRP A 52 -1.85 -26.83 -1.77
C TRP A 52 -2.17 -26.52 -0.31
N LEU A 53 -2.62 -27.55 0.41
CA LEU A 53 -2.99 -27.56 1.82
C LEU A 53 -2.73 -28.98 2.40
N PRO A 54 -2.44 -29.10 3.69
CA PRO A 54 -2.24 -28.00 4.64
C PRO A 54 -0.93 -27.26 4.34
N LEU A 55 -0.86 -25.99 4.71
CA LEU A 55 0.40 -25.24 4.67
C LEU A 55 1.46 -25.94 5.55
N GLN A 56 2.71 -25.94 5.12
CA GLN A 56 3.81 -26.61 5.79
C GLN A 56 4.83 -25.61 6.35
N SER A 57 5.37 -25.93 7.52
CA SER A 57 6.48 -25.19 8.13
C SER A 57 7.19 -26.08 9.13
N GLU A 58 8.51 -25.98 9.20
CA GLU A 58 9.32 -26.56 10.29
C GLU A 58 9.32 -25.69 11.55
N MET A 59 8.87 -24.44 11.45
CA MET A 59 8.75 -23.53 12.59
C MET A 59 7.39 -23.74 13.25
N ASP A 60 7.40 -23.98 14.56
CA ASP A 60 6.19 -24.19 15.33
C ASP A 60 5.29 -22.92 15.32
N GLY A 61 4.00 -23.15 15.15
CA GLY A 61 2.97 -22.12 15.32
C GLY A 61 2.92 -21.03 14.24
N ILE A 62 3.68 -21.12 13.12
CA ILE A 62 3.65 -20.08 12.10
C ILE A 62 2.90 -20.45 10.82
N LYS A 63 2.68 -21.73 10.53
CA LYS A 63 2.14 -22.19 9.24
C LYS A 63 0.76 -21.62 8.91
N ASN A 64 -0.11 -21.48 9.89
CA ASN A 64 -1.47 -20.97 9.74
C ASN A 64 -1.65 -19.55 10.30
N THR A 65 -0.58 -18.78 10.51
CA THR A 65 -0.70 -17.39 10.97
C THR A 65 -1.22 -16.44 9.90
N LYS A 66 -1.20 -16.87 8.65
CA LYS A 66 -1.75 -16.14 7.49
C LYS A 66 -2.57 -17.08 6.62
N PRO A 67 -3.63 -16.56 5.95
CA PRO A 67 -4.43 -17.33 5.01
C PRO A 67 -3.63 -17.74 3.76
N PRO A 68 -4.11 -18.75 3.00
CA PRO A 68 -3.29 -19.46 2.03
C PRO A 68 -3.04 -18.76 0.70
N LEU A 69 -3.80 -17.72 0.33
CA LEU A 69 -3.76 -17.12 -1.01
C LEU A 69 -2.33 -16.72 -1.43
N VAL A 70 -1.63 -15.98 -0.57
CA VAL A 70 -0.26 -15.50 -0.88
C VAL A 70 0.71 -16.67 -1.04
N PHE A 71 0.57 -17.73 -0.23
CA PHE A 71 1.41 -18.92 -0.36
C PHE A 71 1.13 -19.67 -1.65
N TRP A 72 -0.14 -19.80 -2.06
CA TRP A 72 -0.50 -20.38 -3.37
C TRP A 72 0.08 -19.57 -4.53
N GLU A 73 0.03 -18.23 -4.43
CA GLU A 73 0.67 -17.34 -5.42
C GLU A 73 2.18 -17.60 -5.51
N GLY A 74 2.86 -17.76 -4.37
CA GLY A 74 4.27 -18.11 -4.31
C GLY A 74 4.59 -19.48 -4.90
N ILE A 75 3.76 -20.49 -4.64
CA ILE A 75 3.89 -21.82 -5.24
C ILE A 75 3.78 -21.75 -6.77
N VAL A 76 2.76 -21.02 -7.26
CA VAL A 76 2.55 -20.86 -8.72
C VAL A 76 3.70 -20.06 -9.35
N SER A 77 4.08 -18.94 -8.76
CA SER A 77 5.07 -18.04 -9.33
C SER A 77 6.48 -18.62 -9.37
N THR A 78 6.79 -19.56 -8.47
CA THR A 78 8.05 -20.30 -8.45
C THR A 78 7.97 -21.62 -9.22
N GLY A 79 6.85 -21.91 -9.88
CA GLY A 79 6.66 -23.20 -10.58
C GLY A 79 6.89 -24.40 -9.66
N TRP A 80 6.23 -24.41 -8.49
CA TRP A 80 6.43 -25.44 -7.45
C TRP A 80 7.88 -25.53 -6.95
N GLY A 81 8.54 -24.38 -6.82
CA GLY A 81 9.92 -24.30 -6.34
C GLY A 81 10.99 -24.63 -7.40
N SER A 82 10.61 -24.82 -8.67
CA SER A 82 11.56 -25.05 -9.77
C SER A 82 12.39 -23.80 -10.11
N ASP A 83 11.81 -22.60 -9.96
CA ASP A 83 12.49 -21.30 -10.07
C ASP A 83 12.47 -20.59 -8.72
N TRP A 84 13.42 -20.93 -7.85
CA TRP A 84 13.50 -20.41 -6.50
C TRP A 84 14.37 -19.14 -6.46
N THR A 85 13.86 -18.06 -7.08
CA THR A 85 14.49 -16.74 -7.08
C THR A 85 13.62 -15.72 -6.32
N LEU A 86 14.23 -14.69 -5.79
CA LEU A 86 13.48 -13.57 -5.17
C LEU A 86 12.59 -12.88 -6.21
N PHE A 87 13.02 -12.81 -7.46
CA PHE A 87 12.20 -12.28 -8.54
C PHE A 87 10.92 -13.09 -8.73
N ALA A 88 11.02 -14.43 -8.84
CA ALA A 88 9.88 -15.31 -8.99
C ALA A 88 8.89 -15.19 -7.83
N LEU A 89 9.37 -15.06 -6.60
CA LEU A 89 8.54 -14.86 -5.41
C LEU A 89 7.87 -13.48 -5.36
N ARG A 90 8.57 -12.42 -5.75
CA ARG A 90 8.13 -11.03 -5.54
C ARG A 90 7.28 -10.46 -6.66
N TRP A 91 7.38 -10.98 -7.91
CA TRP A 91 6.64 -10.39 -9.02
C TRP A 91 5.10 -10.42 -8.82
N PRO A 92 4.44 -11.38 -8.12
CA PRO A 92 3.01 -11.29 -7.84
C PRO A 92 2.65 -10.07 -6.98
N SER A 93 3.47 -9.74 -5.98
CA SER A 93 3.28 -8.53 -5.17
C SER A 93 3.36 -7.26 -6.02
N VAL A 94 4.34 -7.19 -6.92
CA VAL A 94 4.48 -6.08 -7.88
C VAL A 94 3.28 -6.02 -8.82
N LEU A 95 2.79 -7.16 -9.29
CA LEU A 95 1.59 -7.23 -10.12
C LEU A 95 0.37 -6.64 -9.40
N TYR A 96 0.08 -7.03 -8.16
CA TYR A 96 -1.03 -6.46 -7.37
C TYR A 96 -0.86 -4.95 -7.16
N THR A 97 0.36 -4.49 -6.94
CA THR A 97 0.66 -3.06 -6.79
C THR A 97 0.33 -2.29 -8.07
N PHE A 98 0.69 -2.83 -9.24
CA PHE A 98 0.35 -2.22 -10.53
C PHE A 98 -1.13 -2.39 -10.90
N LEU A 99 -1.77 -3.50 -10.56
CA LEU A 99 -3.21 -3.67 -10.73
C LEU A 99 -3.98 -2.64 -9.88
N THR A 100 -3.55 -2.41 -8.63
CA THR A 100 -4.11 -1.33 -7.80
C THR A 100 -3.96 0.03 -8.47
N ALA A 101 -2.76 0.34 -9.00
CA ALA A 101 -2.50 1.57 -9.75
C ALA A 101 -3.39 1.70 -10.99
N PHE A 102 -3.57 0.61 -11.74
CA PHE A 102 -4.40 0.57 -12.95
C PHE A 102 -5.88 0.79 -12.67
N PHE A 103 -6.45 0.09 -11.69
CA PHE A 103 -7.86 0.27 -11.33
C PHE A 103 -8.11 1.64 -10.69
N LEU A 104 -7.17 2.15 -9.91
CA LEU A 104 -7.20 3.53 -9.40
C LEU A 104 -7.18 4.54 -10.55
N PHE A 105 -6.31 4.34 -11.55
CA PHE A 105 -6.31 5.15 -12.78
C PHE A 105 -7.68 5.17 -13.44
N LEU A 106 -8.28 4.00 -13.68
CA LEU A 106 -9.58 3.89 -14.34
C LEU A 106 -10.68 4.62 -13.54
N ALA A 107 -10.73 4.38 -12.24
CA ALA A 107 -11.73 4.96 -11.35
C ALA A 107 -11.64 6.50 -11.31
N VAL A 108 -10.45 7.05 -11.08
CA VAL A 108 -10.23 8.50 -11.00
C VAL A 108 -10.35 9.18 -12.36
N ALA A 109 -9.90 8.53 -13.45
CA ALA A 109 -10.09 9.05 -14.81
C ALA A 109 -11.57 9.15 -15.18
N ARG A 110 -12.36 8.13 -14.83
CA ARG A 110 -13.82 8.12 -15.09
C ARG A 110 -14.53 9.17 -14.27
N TYR A 111 -14.25 9.25 -12.97
CA TYR A 111 -14.83 10.25 -12.08
C TYR A 111 -14.53 11.68 -12.53
N SER A 112 -13.25 12.00 -12.75
CA SER A 112 -12.82 13.36 -13.11
C SER A 112 -13.09 13.76 -14.55
N GLY A 113 -13.44 12.80 -15.43
CA GLY A 113 -13.54 12.99 -16.87
C GLY A 113 -12.18 13.25 -17.55
N LYS A 114 -11.05 13.08 -16.83
CA LYS A 114 -9.70 13.42 -17.30
C LYS A 114 -8.73 12.26 -17.09
N LYS A 115 -8.26 11.65 -18.17
CA LYS A 115 -7.24 10.58 -18.11
C LYS A 115 -5.95 11.02 -17.38
N GLN A 116 -5.58 12.31 -17.49
CA GLN A 116 -4.41 12.85 -16.79
C GLN A 116 -4.54 12.79 -15.27
N THR A 117 -5.72 13.10 -14.72
CA THR A 117 -5.98 13.01 -13.27
C THR A 117 -5.91 11.56 -12.78
N GLY A 118 -6.47 10.62 -13.57
CA GLY A 118 -6.36 9.19 -13.26
C GLY A 118 -4.90 8.70 -13.26
N LEU A 119 -4.14 9.05 -14.31
CA LEU A 119 -2.72 8.67 -14.39
C LEU A 119 -1.92 9.28 -13.23
N LEU A 120 -2.24 10.50 -12.86
CA LEU A 120 -1.62 11.15 -11.71
C LEU A 120 -1.94 10.42 -10.40
N ALA A 121 -3.18 9.95 -10.19
CA ALA A 121 -3.53 9.16 -9.02
C ALA A 121 -2.70 7.87 -8.94
N ALA A 122 -2.57 7.15 -10.05
CA ALA A 122 -1.73 5.95 -10.14
C ALA A 122 -0.25 6.26 -9.82
N LEU A 123 0.30 7.33 -10.38
CA LEU A 123 1.69 7.74 -10.14
C LEU A 123 1.94 8.18 -8.69
N VAL A 124 1.00 8.89 -8.09
CA VAL A 124 1.08 9.28 -6.67
C VAL A 124 1.02 8.04 -5.77
N TRP A 125 0.13 7.08 -6.08
CA TRP A 125 0.09 5.79 -5.37
C TRP A 125 1.44 5.07 -5.43
N LEU A 126 2.02 4.92 -6.62
CA LEU A 126 3.31 4.27 -6.82
C LEU A 126 4.48 5.05 -6.18
N SER A 127 4.37 6.38 -6.01
CA SER A 127 5.41 7.21 -5.40
C SER A 127 5.41 7.20 -3.88
N PHE A 128 4.38 6.67 -3.22
CA PHE A 128 4.37 6.57 -1.77
C PHE A 128 5.43 5.59 -1.27
N PHE A 129 6.11 5.97 -0.18
CA PHE A 129 7.14 5.13 0.41
C PHE A 129 6.59 3.78 0.88
N ALA A 130 5.42 3.76 1.47
CA ALA A 130 4.78 2.54 1.90
C ALA A 130 4.46 1.60 0.73
N THR A 131 4.03 2.14 -0.42
CA THR A 131 3.80 1.35 -1.63
C THR A 131 5.10 0.73 -2.14
N TYR A 132 6.18 1.50 -2.20
CA TYR A 132 7.49 0.99 -2.57
C TYR A 132 8.00 -0.07 -1.58
N ARG A 133 7.89 0.20 -0.27
CA ARG A 133 8.40 -0.65 0.81
C ARG A 133 7.66 -1.97 0.95
N TYR A 134 6.33 -1.96 0.81
CA TYR A 134 5.48 -3.13 1.06
C TYR A 134 4.89 -3.73 -0.23
N GLY A 135 4.92 -3.01 -1.35
CA GLY A 135 4.39 -3.45 -2.63
C GLY A 135 5.38 -4.25 -3.50
N ARG A 136 6.64 -4.34 -3.10
CA ARG A 136 7.69 -5.08 -3.84
C ARG A 136 8.04 -6.43 -3.20
N PRO A 137 8.26 -6.54 -1.86
CA PRO A 137 8.58 -7.82 -1.23
C PRO A 137 7.43 -8.82 -1.32
N PHE A 138 7.73 -10.08 -1.15
CA PHE A 138 6.73 -11.15 -1.06
C PHE A 138 5.97 -11.06 0.26
N LEU A 139 4.85 -10.35 0.25
CA LEU A 139 4.05 -10.03 1.43
C LEU A 139 2.56 -10.19 1.18
N THR A 140 1.79 -10.30 2.25
CA THR A 140 0.33 -10.34 2.24
C THR A 140 -0.32 -8.99 1.97
N ASP A 141 0.42 -7.89 2.09
CA ASP A 141 -0.11 -6.51 1.97
C ASP A 141 -0.57 -6.15 0.54
N PRO A 142 0.19 -6.46 -0.54
CA PRO A 142 -0.22 -6.06 -1.90
C PRO A 142 -1.57 -6.67 -2.34
N PRO A 143 -1.80 -7.99 -2.24
CA PRO A 143 -3.11 -8.55 -2.59
C PRO A 143 -4.22 -8.05 -1.67
N GLU A 144 -3.96 -7.87 -0.37
CA GLU A 144 -4.95 -7.30 0.55
C GLU A 144 -5.37 -5.89 0.14
N VAL A 145 -4.41 -4.98 -0.10
CA VAL A 145 -4.69 -3.60 -0.54
C VAL A 145 -5.50 -3.61 -1.85
N PHE A 146 -5.14 -4.46 -2.80
CA PHE A 146 -5.83 -4.58 -4.07
C PHE A 146 -7.30 -4.99 -3.87
N TRP A 147 -7.53 -6.12 -3.21
CA TRP A 147 -8.87 -6.66 -3.04
C TRP A 147 -9.78 -5.76 -2.19
N LEU A 148 -9.24 -5.14 -1.13
CA LEU A 148 -9.99 -4.19 -0.31
C LEU A 148 -10.33 -2.89 -1.06
N SER A 149 -9.49 -2.45 -1.98
CA SER A 149 -9.70 -1.19 -2.72
C SER A 149 -10.70 -1.31 -3.86
N LEU A 150 -10.84 -2.48 -4.49
CA LEU A 150 -11.68 -2.69 -5.67
C LEU A 150 -13.15 -2.27 -5.49
N PRO A 151 -13.85 -2.59 -4.39
CA PRO A 151 -15.23 -2.14 -4.18
C PRO A 151 -15.35 -0.60 -4.14
N PHE A 152 -14.37 0.08 -3.55
CA PHE A 152 -14.35 1.55 -3.50
C PHE A 152 -14.01 2.15 -4.87
N PHE A 153 -13.13 1.53 -5.64
CA PHE A 153 -12.88 1.91 -7.04
C PHE A 153 -14.10 1.70 -7.92
N ALA A 154 -14.87 0.63 -7.69
CA ALA A 154 -16.11 0.37 -8.38
C ALA A 154 -17.17 1.45 -8.08
N LEU A 155 -17.31 1.86 -6.82
CA LEU A 155 -18.15 2.98 -6.42
C LEU A 155 -17.71 4.30 -7.05
N LEU A 156 -16.39 4.55 -7.11
CA LEU A 156 -15.85 5.75 -7.75
C LEU A 156 -16.06 5.74 -9.28
N TYR A 157 -15.97 4.56 -9.92
CA TYR A 157 -16.08 4.40 -11.37
C TYR A 157 -17.53 4.46 -11.88
N TRP A 158 -18.43 3.71 -11.24
CA TRP A 158 -19.84 3.60 -11.62
C TRP A 158 -20.76 4.54 -10.86
N GLY A 159 -20.27 5.14 -9.75
CA GLY A 159 -21.00 6.09 -8.95
C GLY A 159 -22.35 5.55 -8.49
N ARG A 160 -23.41 6.31 -8.80
CA ARG A 160 -24.79 5.97 -8.43
C ARG A 160 -25.23 4.58 -8.92
N ALA A 161 -24.81 4.15 -10.12
CA ALA A 161 -25.18 2.84 -10.66
C ALA A 161 -24.65 1.66 -9.82
N ALA A 162 -23.42 1.77 -9.27
CA ALA A 162 -22.89 0.77 -8.34
C ALA A 162 -23.65 0.79 -7.01
N PHE A 163 -23.89 1.98 -6.47
CA PHE A 163 -24.58 2.14 -5.20
C PHE A 163 -26.01 1.60 -5.24
N GLU A 164 -26.78 1.89 -6.29
CA GLU A 164 -28.16 1.44 -6.47
C GLU A 164 -28.25 -0.01 -6.97
N SER A 165 -27.13 -0.62 -7.35
CA SER A 165 -27.11 -2.01 -7.80
C SER A 165 -27.63 -2.94 -6.71
N LYS A 166 -28.62 -3.76 -7.09
CA LYS A 166 -29.26 -4.71 -6.16
C LYS A 166 -28.41 -5.96 -5.92
N LEU A 167 -27.66 -6.38 -6.92
CA LEU A 167 -26.95 -7.67 -6.90
C LEU A 167 -25.49 -7.55 -7.36
N LEU A 168 -25.22 -6.93 -8.50
CA LEU A 168 -23.89 -6.95 -9.12
C LEU A 168 -22.81 -6.34 -8.21
N PHE A 169 -23.04 -5.16 -7.64
CA PHE A 169 -22.07 -4.53 -6.74
C PHE A 169 -21.91 -5.30 -5.43
N PRO A 170 -22.98 -5.74 -4.72
CA PRO A 170 -22.82 -6.58 -3.54
C PRO A 170 -22.05 -7.89 -3.80
N LEU A 171 -22.29 -8.57 -4.92
CA LEU A 171 -21.54 -9.79 -5.29
C LEU A 171 -20.07 -9.48 -5.54
N LEU A 172 -19.77 -8.42 -6.31
CA LEU A 172 -18.39 -7.99 -6.54
C LEU A 172 -17.69 -7.65 -5.22
N ALA A 173 -18.33 -6.85 -4.36
CA ALA A 173 -17.77 -6.45 -3.09
C ALA A 173 -17.56 -7.64 -2.14
N GLY A 174 -18.54 -8.56 -2.08
CA GLY A 174 -18.43 -9.77 -1.27
C GLY A 174 -17.29 -10.68 -1.74
N LEU A 175 -17.15 -10.89 -3.05
CA LEU A 175 -16.04 -11.66 -3.61
C LEU A 175 -14.69 -10.99 -3.31
N CYS A 176 -14.56 -9.67 -3.54
CA CYS A 176 -13.34 -8.94 -3.24
C CYS A 176 -12.96 -9.01 -1.76
N PHE A 177 -13.92 -8.84 -0.86
CA PHE A 177 -13.65 -8.94 0.57
C PHE A 177 -13.32 -10.37 0.99
N GLY A 178 -13.91 -11.38 0.37
CA GLY A 178 -13.53 -12.78 0.56
C GLY A 178 -12.08 -13.07 0.15
N MET A 179 -11.65 -12.55 -1.00
CA MET A 179 -10.26 -12.65 -1.45
C MET A 179 -9.29 -11.89 -0.52
N ALA A 180 -9.71 -10.72 0.00
CA ALA A 180 -8.92 -10.00 1.01
C ALA A 180 -8.78 -10.82 2.31
N LEU A 181 -9.84 -11.49 2.75
CA LEU A 181 -9.80 -12.41 3.89
C LEU A 181 -8.84 -13.58 3.67
N LEU A 182 -8.77 -14.12 2.43
CA LEU A 182 -7.81 -15.17 2.07
C LEU A 182 -6.38 -14.66 1.91
N SER A 183 -6.16 -13.33 1.86
CA SER A 183 -4.82 -12.73 1.72
C SER A 183 -4.16 -12.45 3.06
N LYS A 184 -4.93 -11.99 4.08
CA LYS A 184 -4.35 -11.57 5.36
C LYS A 184 -5.33 -11.75 6.53
N SER A 185 -5.44 -10.78 7.41
CA SER A 185 -6.24 -10.82 8.63
C SER A 185 -7.67 -10.32 8.38
N PHE A 186 -8.66 -10.94 9.01
CA PHE A 186 -10.04 -10.46 8.98
C PHE A 186 -10.22 -9.09 9.68
N ALA A 187 -9.25 -8.62 10.46
CA ALA A 187 -9.29 -7.30 11.09
C ALA A 187 -9.45 -6.15 10.08
N TYR A 188 -9.01 -6.33 8.84
CA TYR A 188 -9.10 -5.29 7.80
C TYR A 188 -10.47 -5.19 7.11
N ILE A 189 -11.28 -6.24 7.17
CA ILE A 189 -12.66 -6.21 6.66
C ILE A 189 -13.54 -5.30 7.52
N VAL A 190 -13.28 -5.25 8.83
CA VAL A 190 -14.07 -4.43 9.77
C VAL A 190 -14.08 -2.95 9.35
N PRO A 191 -12.93 -2.25 9.18
CA PRO A 191 -12.97 -0.86 8.75
C PRO A 191 -13.50 -0.68 7.32
N ALA A 192 -13.28 -1.63 6.40
CA ALA A 192 -13.79 -1.53 5.04
C ALA A 192 -15.33 -1.63 5.01
N THR A 193 -15.91 -2.58 5.73
CA THR A 193 -17.37 -2.72 5.86
C THR A 193 -17.98 -1.56 6.64
N PHE A 194 -17.28 -1.06 7.67
CA PHE A 194 -17.70 0.14 8.40
C PHE A 194 -17.73 1.38 7.49
N ALA A 195 -16.70 1.57 6.66
CA ALA A 195 -16.67 2.66 5.68
C ALA A 195 -17.84 2.57 4.68
N LEU A 196 -18.14 1.36 4.14
CA LEU A 196 -19.29 1.16 3.28
C LEU A 196 -20.61 1.44 4.00
N GLY A 197 -20.75 0.98 5.24
CA GLY A 197 -21.94 1.23 6.05
C GLY A 197 -22.17 2.73 6.29
N LEU A 198 -21.14 3.47 6.64
CA LEU A 198 -21.18 4.93 6.79
C LEU A 198 -21.54 5.62 5.47
N PHE A 199 -21.00 5.15 4.36
CA PHE A 199 -21.29 5.70 3.05
C PHE A 199 -22.74 5.45 2.64
N TYR A 200 -23.28 4.22 2.84
CA TYR A 200 -24.70 3.93 2.61
C TYR A 200 -25.59 4.81 3.50
N TRP A 201 -25.24 4.99 4.77
CA TRP A 201 -25.98 5.83 5.68
C TRP A 201 -25.97 7.30 5.26
N HIS A 202 -24.82 7.83 4.84
CA HIS A 202 -24.70 9.17 4.27
C HIS A 202 -25.55 9.33 3.00
N TRP A 203 -25.49 8.35 2.08
CA TRP A 203 -26.28 8.35 0.85
C TRP A 203 -27.79 8.37 1.12
N ARG A 204 -28.25 7.69 2.19
CA ARG A 204 -29.64 7.69 2.64
C ARG A 204 -29.98 8.87 3.54
N GLU A 205 -29.27 9.99 3.44
CA GLU A 205 -29.52 11.22 4.21
C GLU A 205 -29.54 10.98 5.72
N TRP A 206 -28.65 10.11 6.21
CA TRP A 206 -28.53 9.71 7.62
C TRP A 206 -29.77 9.03 8.19
N SER A 207 -30.64 8.45 7.34
CA SER A 207 -31.86 7.75 7.74
C SER A 207 -31.60 6.26 7.99
N ILE A 208 -31.55 5.83 9.24
CA ILE A 208 -31.40 4.41 9.61
C ILE A 208 -32.53 3.55 9.01
N PRO A 209 -33.84 3.93 9.09
CA PRO A 209 -34.89 3.14 8.49
C PRO A 209 -34.72 2.92 6.98
N LYS A 210 -34.26 3.95 6.23
CA LYS A 210 -34.00 3.79 4.79
C LYS A 210 -32.88 2.76 4.53
N VAL A 211 -31.79 2.79 5.30
CA VAL A 211 -30.70 1.81 5.19
C VAL A 211 -31.19 0.40 5.51
N LEU A 212 -31.90 0.21 6.61
CA LEU A 212 -32.41 -1.10 7.02
C LEU A 212 -33.36 -1.71 5.98
N LEU A 213 -34.26 -0.92 5.41
CA LEU A 213 -35.25 -1.40 4.44
C LEU A 213 -34.66 -1.60 3.03
N GLN A 214 -33.69 -0.81 2.62
CA GLN A 214 -33.24 -0.77 1.23
C GLN A 214 -31.86 -1.38 1.00
N ASP A 215 -30.98 -1.40 2.01
CA ASP A 215 -29.58 -1.76 1.81
C ASP A 215 -29.07 -2.87 2.75
N LEU A 216 -29.78 -3.19 3.83
CA LEU A 216 -29.35 -4.23 4.78
C LEU A 216 -29.10 -5.58 4.10
N TYR A 217 -29.97 -5.97 3.15
CA TYR A 217 -29.79 -7.23 2.41
C TYR A 217 -28.50 -7.25 1.61
N LYS A 218 -28.04 -6.08 1.08
CA LYS A 218 -26.78 -5.96 0.35
C LYS A 218 -25.59 -6.21 1.29
N VAL A 219 -25.64 -5.65 2.51
CA VAL A 219 -24.61 -5.86 3.53
C VAL A 219 -24.57 -7.33 3.92
N ILE A 220 -25.72 -7.97 4.12
CA ILE A 220 -25.82 -9.40 4.43
C ILE A 220 -25.22 -10.23 3.26
N LEU A 221 -25.57 -9.91 2.02
CA LEU A 221 -25.05 -10.60 0.83
C LEU A 221 -23.54 -10.48 0.72
N ILE A 222 -22.99 -9.28 0.94
CA ILE A 222 -21.54 -9.04 0.97
C ILE A 222 -20.90 -9.91 2.06
N ALA A 223 -21.43 -9.89 3.27
CA ALA A 223 -20.89 -10.64 4.39
C ALA A 223 -20.94 -12.16 4.15
N VAL A 224 -22.09 -12.68 3.71
CA VAL A 224 -22.27 -14.12 3.43
C VAL A 224 -21.29 -14.58 2.35
N LEU A 225 -21.14 -13.82 1.27
CA LEU A 225 -20.22 -14.18 0.20
C LEU A 225 -18.76 -14.09 0.64
N ALA A 226 -18.37 -13.02 1.36
CA ALA A 226 -17.02 -12.86 1.86
C ALA A 226 -16.63 -13.98 2.83
N LEU A 227 -17.51 -14.30 3.78
CA LEU A 227 -17.30 -15.40 4.71
C LEU A 227 -17.36 -16.76 4.03
N GLY A 228 -18.20 -16.93 3.00
CA GLY A 228 -18.25 -18.15 2.20
C GLY A 228 -16.93 -18.43 1.46
N VAL A 229 -16.36 -17.40 0.83
CA VAL A 229 -15.05 -17.51 0.18
C VAL A 229 -13.95 -17.82 1.21
N PHE A 230 -13.96 -17.16 2.35
CA PHE A 230 -13.00 -17.41 3.42
C PHE A 230 -13.15 -18.82 4.02
N ALA A 231 -14.39 -19.30 4.18
CA ALA A 231 -14.68 -20.64 4.71
C ALA A 231 -14.14 -21.76 3.82
N LEU A 232 -13.88 -21.50 2.52
CA LEU A 232 -13.24 -22.47 1.64
C LEU A 232 -11.88 -22.93 2.19
N TRP A 233 -11.13 -22.06 2.86
CA TRP A 233 -9.88 -22.48 3.50
C TRP A 233 -10.12 -23.59 4.53
N PHE A 234 -11.11 -23.40 5.42
CA PHE A 234 -11.44 -24.39 6.45
C PHE A 234 -12.01 -25.70 5.88
N VAL A 235 -12.77 -25.61 4.79
CA VAL A 235 -13.35 -26.79 4.11
C VAL A 235 -12.30 -27.60 3.37
N LEU A 236 -11.30 -26.91 2.78
CA LEU A 236 -10.27 -27.54 1.97
C LEU A 236 -9.04 -27.97 2.79
N ASP A 237 -8.84 -27.41 3.99
CA ASP A 237 -7.70 -27.79 4.85
C ASP A 237 -8.01 -29.10 5.59
N PRO A 238 -7.12 -30.10 5.53
CA PRO A 238 -7.28 -31.38 6.25
C PRO A 238 -7.33 -31.22 7.78
N PHE A 239 -6.82 -30.09 8.31
CA PHE A 239 -6.73 -29.83 9.75
C PHE A 239 -7.39 -28.50 10.15
N PRO A 240 -8.72 -28.33 9.94
CA PRO A 240 -9.40 -27.03 10.17
C PRO A 240 -9.35 -26.57 11.63
N GLU A 241 -9.20 -27.50 12.59
CA GLU A 241 -9.04 -27.15 14.02
C GLU A 241 -7.70 -26.44 14.28
N ALA A 242 -6.62 -26.82 13.59
CA ALA A 242 -5.33 -26.15 13.68
C ALA A 242 -5.42 -24.75 13.09
N VAL A 243 -6.10 -24.60 11.94
CA VAL A 243 -6.36 -23.28 11.33
C VAL A 243 -7.14 -22.39 12.30
N TRP A 244 -8.19 -22.91 12.93
CA TRP A 244 -8.98 -22.16 13.90
C TRP A 244 -8.11 -21.70 15.08
N LYS A 245 -7.36 -22.60 15.69
CA LYS A 245 -6.53 -22.33 16.86
C LYS A 245 -5.42 -21.33 16.56
N GLU A 246 -4.69 -21.51 15.45
CA GLU A 246 -3.52 -20.71 15.14
C GLU A 246 -3.91 -19.35 14.52
N PHE A 247 -4.84 -19.34 13.56
CA PHE A 247 -5.22 -18.12 12.86
C PHE A 247 -6.28 -17.30 13.62
N VAL A 248 -7.40 -17.94 14.01
CA VAL A 248 -8.52 -17.18 14.61
C VAL A 248 -8.21 -16.78 16.04
N LEU A 249 -7.81 -17.74 16.87
CA LEU A 249 -7.55 -17.48 18.29
C LEU A 249 -6.15 -16.87 18.52
N GLY A 250 -5.10 -17.43 17.93
CA GLY A 250 -3.73 -16.99 18.15
C GLY A 250 -3.42 -15.65 17.47
N GLU A 251 -3.46 -15.63 16.13
CA GLU A 251 -3.01 -14.46 15.37
C GLU A 251 -3.97 -13.26 15.46
N ASN A 252 -5.29 -13.51 15.49
CA ASN A 252 -6.27 -12.42 15.44
C ASN A 252 -6.85 -12.06 16.80
N ALA A 253 -7.38 -13.01 17.57
CA ALA A 253 -7.94 -12.70 18.88
C ALA A 253 -6.86 -12.26 19.88
N GLY A 254 -5.68 -12.87 19.85
CA GLY A 254 -4.56 -12.52 20.71
C GLY A 254 -4.06 -11.06 20.55
N LYS A 255 -4.34 -10.40 19.43
CA LYS A 255 -4.03 -8.97 19.24
C LYS A 255 -4.93 -8.03 20.03
N PHE A 256 -6.09 -8.50 20.45
CA PHE A 256 -7.04 -7.73 21.26
C PHE A 256 -6.81 -7.95 22.76
N GLU A 257 -5.98 -8.92 23.16
CA GLU A 257 -5.64 -9.07 24.58
C GLU A 257 -4.85 -7.85 25.04
N ALA A 258 -5.33 -7.24 26.11
CA ALA A 258 -4.71 -6.08 26.72
C ALA A 258 -3.34 -6.49 27.31
N ARG A 259 -2.26 -6.14 26.60
CA ARG A 259 -0.88 -6.38 27.09
C ARG A 259 -0.42 -5.39 28.15
N SER A 260 -1.21 -4.37 28.44
CA SER A 260 -0.86 -3.34 29.41
C SER A 260 -1.97 -3.10 30.42
N SER A 261 -1.57 -2.90 31.66
CA SER A 261 -2.47 -2.52 32.77
C SER A 261 -3.07 -1.10 32.60
N ASN A 262 -2.56 -0.30 31.64
CA ASN A 262 -2.91 1.11 31.47
C ASN A 262 -3.31 1.45 30.03
N TYR A 263 -4.25 0.72 29.44
CA TYR A 263 -4.73 0.91 28.06
C TYR A 263 -4.98 2.40 27.67
N PHE A 264 -5.64 3.16 28.51
CA PHE A 264 -5.93 4.58 28.24
C PHE A 264 -4.67 5.46 28.25
N LEU A 265 -3.66 5.12 29.03
CA LEU A 265 -2.40 5.84 29.01
C LEU A 265 -1.64 5.55 27.73
N ASP A 266 -1.58 4.29 27.30
CA ASP A 266 -0.94 3.85 26.06
C ASP A 266 -1.67 4.36 24.81
N LEU A 267 -2.99 4.62 24.91
CA LEU A 267 -3.75 5.25 23.85
C LEU A 267 -3.23 6.67 23.52
N VAL A 268 -2.76 7.38 24.53
CA VAL A 268 -2.34 8.80 24.41
C VAL A 268 -0.82 8.96 24.40
N ARG A 269 -0.07 8.03 25.03
CA ARG A 269 1.39 8.14 25.19
C ARG A 269 2.10 6.88 24.70
N GLY A 270 3.35 7.04 24.27
CA GLY A 270 4.21 5.92 23.85
C GLY A 270 4.17 5.62 22.36
N GLY A 271 4.89 4.57 21.98
CA GLY A 271 5.08 4.13 20.60
C GLY A 271 3.81 3.60 19.92
N ASP A 272 2.87 3.10 20.72
CA ASP A 272 1.58 2.58 20.25
C ASP A 272 0.43 3.59 20.43
N SER A 273 0.72 4.89 20.59
CA SER A 273 -0.32 5.92 20.75
C SER A 273 -1.06 6.23 19.44
N ILE A 274 -2.26 6.82 19.56
CA ILE A 274 -3.03 7.34 18.41
C ILE A 274 -2.21 8.37 17.62
N TRP A 275 -1.42 9.19 18.29
CA TRP A 275 -0.57 10.19 17.65
C TRP A 275 0.53 9.53 16.81
N MET A 276 1.11 8.44 17.31
CA MET A 276 2.08 7.67 16.55
C MET A 276 1.42 6.97 15.35
N LEU A 277 0.19 6.47 15.49
CA LEU A 277 -0.57 5.93 14.36
C LEU A 277 -0.82 7.02 13.30
N ALA A 278 -1.24 8.22 13.71
CA ALA A 278 -1.44 9.35 12.79
C ALA A 278 -0.14 9.76 12.10
N LEU A 279 0.95 9.88 12.85
CA LEU A 279 2.27 10.25 12.32
C LEU A 279 2.78 9.20 11.33
N THR A 280 2.71 7.91 11.68
CA THR A 280 3.16 6.83 10.81
C THR A 280 2.28 6.67 9.58
N THR A 281 0.99 7.00 9.65
CA THR A 281 0.09 7.08 8.48
C THR A 281 0.54 8.17 7.51
N LEU A 282 0.87 9.35 8.02
CA LEU A 282 1.43 10.42 7.20
C LEU A 282 2.79 10.04 6.63
N ALA A 283 3.64 9.39 7.42
CA ALA A 283 4.95 8.92 7.00
C ALA A 283 4.89 7.82 5.91
N ASN A 284 3.78 7.08 5.80
CA ASN A 284 3.55 6.16 4.68
C ASN A 284 3.59 6.85 3.31
N ALA A 285 3.22 8.14 3.24
CA ALA A 285 3.37 8.92 2.01
C ALA A 285 4.85 9.25 1.70
N GLY A 286 5.77 9.04 2.65
CA GLY A 286 7.20 9.26 2.49
C GLY A 286 7.53 10.70 2.11
N LEU A 287 8.24 10.86 0.99
CA LEU A 287 8.63 12.19 0.49
C LEU A 287 7.43 13.08 0.11
N PHE A 288 6.23 12.49 -0.04
CA PHE A 288 4.98 13.19 -0.31
C PHE A 288 4.16 13.53 0.95
N THR A 289 4.69 13.31 2.15
CA THR A 289 3.99 13.61 3.42
C THR A 289 3.43 15.02 3.47
N PHE A 290 4.20 16.04 3.08
CA PHE A 290 3.74 17.44 3.12
C PHE A 290 2.76 17.78 1.98
N VAL A 291 2.81 17.06 0.87
CA VAL A 291 1.78 17.14 -0.19
C VAL A 291 0.47 16.54 0.33
N LEU A 292 0.52 15.41 1.03
CA LEU A 292 -0.65 14.81 1.67
C LEU A 292 -1.25 15.74 2.73
N ILE A 293 -0.43 16.32 3.61
CA ILE A 293 -0.90 17.29 4.62
C ILE A 293 -1.58 18.48 3.94
N SER A 294 -1.00 19.03 2.87
CA SER A 294 -1.61 20.14 2.14
C SER A 294 -2.94 19.75 1.48
N THR A 295 -3.07 18.49 1.04
CA THR A 295 -4.32 17.94 0.49
C THR A 295 -5.41 17.85 1.56
N LEU A 296 -5.07 17.30 2.74
CA LEU A 296 -6.02 17.19 3.85
C LEU A 296 -6.47 18.58 4.35
N ILE A 297 -5.56 19.56 4.42
CA ILE A 297 -5.90 20.95 4.75
C ILE A 297 -6.85 21.54 3.70
N GLN A 298 -6.60 21.30 2.41
CA GLN A 298 -7.45 21.80 1.34
C GLN A 298 -8.83 21.13 1.36
N ALA A 299 -8.90 19.83 1.52
CA ALA A 299 -10.16 19.10 1.69
C ALA A 299 -10.96 19.60 2.90
N TRP A 300 -10.30 19.89 4.02
CA TRP A 300 -10.93 20.50 5.19
C TRP A 300 -11.48 21.90 4.93
N ARG A 301 -10.74 22.74 4.20
CA ARG A 301 -11.20 24.09 3.81
C ARG A 301 -12.43 24.02 2.90
N GLU A 302 -12.47 23.06 1.99
CA GLU A 302 -13.54 22.86 1.02
C GLU A 302 -14.63 21.89 1.53
N ARG A 303 -14.63 21.48 2.80
CA ARG A 303 -15.50 20.42 3.34
C ARG A 303 -17.01 20.60 3.10
N ARG A 304 -17.47 21.82 2.84
CA ARG A 304 -18.87 22.12 2.52
C ARG A 304 -19.23 21.82 1.06
N PHE A 305 -18.25 21.63 0.21
CA PHE A 305 -18.39 21.45 -1.23
C PHE A 305 -17.83 20.10 -1.71
N LEU A 306 -17.59 19.18 -0.77
CA LEU A 306 -17.08 17.85 -1.10
C LEU A 306 -18.11 17.11 -1.95
N SER A 307 -17.63 16.49 -3.01
CA SER A 307 -18.44 15.54 -3.78
C SER A 307 -18.69 14.27 -2.97
N LEU A 308 -19.67 13.50 -3.41
CA LEU A 308 -20.00 12.23 -2.77
C LEU A 308 -18.81 11.24 -2.80
N GLU A 309 -18.07 11.26 -3.89
CA GLU A 309 -16.89 10.42 -4.10
C GLU A 309 -15.72 10.84 -3.21
N GLU A 310 -15.52 12.13 -3.01
CA GLU A 310 -14.53 12.65 -2.05
C GLU A 310 -14.92 12.25 -0.62
N ILE A 311 -16.20 12.29 -0.28
CA ILE A 311 -16.72 11.82 1.01
C ILE A 311 -16.49 10.31 1.18
N LEU A 312 -16.73 9.50 0.14
CA LEU A 312 -16.45 8.06 0.16
C LEU A 312 -14.99 7.77 0.53
N LEU A 313 -14.06 8.46 -0.14
CA LEU A 313 -12.62 8.28 0.10
C LEU A 313 -12.21 8.72 1.51
N LEU A 314 -12.75 9.84 2.00
CA LEU A 314 -12.49 10.33 3.35
C LEU A 314 -13.10 9.41 4.42
N LEU A 315 -14.30 8.90 4.20
CA LEU A 315 -14.93 7.93 5.12
C LEU A 315 -14.11 6.65 5.21
N LEU A 316 -13.54 6.17 4.09
CA LEU A 316 -12.63 5.02 4.10
C LEU A 316 -11.41 5.28 4.99
N VAL A 317 -10.75 6.44 4.81
CA VAL A 317 -9.59 6.83 5.64
C VAL A 317 -9.97 6.93 7.12
N CYS A 318 -11.07 7.60 7.43
CA CYS A 318 -11.54 7.77 8.81
C CYS A 318 -11.92 6.43 9.46
N ALA A 319 -12.61 5.55 8.73
CA ALA A 319 -13.02 4.24 9.25
C ALA A 319 -11.81 3.37 9.61
N PHE A 320 -10.81 3.30 8.74
CA PHE A 320 -9.57 2.58 9.03
C PHE A 320 -8.82 3.19 10.21
N PHE A 321 -8.70 4.49 10.26
CA PHE A 321 -8.02 5.18 11.37
C PHE A 321 -8.74 4.91 12.70
N ILE A 322 -10.06 5.02 12.75
CA ILE A 322 -10.86 4.79 13.96
C ILE A 322 -10.71 3.33 14.41
N VAL A 323 -10.94 2.37 13.51
CA VAL A 323 -10.91 0.95 13.88
C VAL A 323 -9.52 0.52 14.35
N PHE A 324 -8.45 0.93 13.65
CA PHE A 324 -7.08 0.58 14.05
C PHE A 324 -6.50 1.45 15.17
N SER A 325 -7.23 2.46 15.64
CA SER A 325 -6.90 3.14 16.89
C SER A 325 -7.37 2.37 18.15
N LEU A 326 -8.31 1.43 18.01
CA LEU A 326 -8.88 0.70 19.14
C LEU A 326 -7.98 -0.40 19.72
N PRO A 327 -7.25 -1.23 18.93
CA PRO A 327 -6.34 -2.24 19.48
C PRO A 327 -5.18 -1.62 20.27
N SER A 328 -4.58 -2.40 21.17
CA SER A 328 -3.39 -1.98 21.92
C SER A 328 -2.12 -1.88 21.05
N GLN A 329 -2.02 -2.70 19.99
CA GLN A 329 -0.95 -2.63 19.00
C GLN A 329 -1.38 -1.79 17.81
N ARG A 330 -0.72 -0.66 17.58
CA ARG A 330 -1.02 0.29 16.51
C ARG A 330 0.18 0.43 15.59
N SER A 331 -0.05 0.29 14.28
CA SER A 331 1.01 0.42 13.27
C SER A 331 0.49 1.15 12.05
N GLY A 332 1.27 2.08 11.49
CA GLY A 332 0.96 2.73 10.22
C GLY A 332 0.81 1.75 9.05
N ARG A 333 1.40 0.56 9.13
CA ARG A 333 1.22 -0.53 8.14
C ARG A 333 -0.24 -0.99 8.05
N TYR A 334 -1.01 -0.91 9.14
CA TYR A 334 -2.43 -1.27 9.13
C TYR A 334 -3.29 -0.32 8.28
N LEU A 335 -2.76 0.86 7.96
CA LEU A 335 -3.44 1.87 7.14
C LEU A 335 -2.99 1.85 5.67
N LEU A 336 -2.25 0.83 5.22
CA LEU A 336 -1.89 0.65 3.80
C LEU A 336 -3.11 0.62 2.86
N PRO A 337 -4.25 -0.03 3.22
CA PRO A 337 -5.41 -0.08 2.33
C PRO A 337 -6.06 1.28 2.04
N VAL A 338 -5.79 2.32 2.84
CA VAL A 338 -6.33 3.66 2.56
C VAL A 338 -5.39 4.53 1.71
N MET A 339 -4.16 4.09 1.50
CA MET A 339 -3.19 4.87 0.71
C MET A 339 -3.62 5.11 -0.74
N PRO A 340 -4.27 4.16 -1.46
CA PRO A 340 -4.83 4.45 -2.78
C PRO A 340 -5.90 5.55 -2.76
N ALA A 341 -6.74 5.60 -1.72
CA ALA A 341 -7.74 6.65 -1.55
C ALA A 341 -7.08 8.03 -1.33
N LEU A 342 -6.01 8.08 -0.52
CA LEU A 342 -5.23 9.31 -0.32
C LEU A 342 -4.54 9.76 -1.60
N ALA A 343 -4.03 8.82 -2.42
CA ALA A 343 -3.46 9.13 -3.73
C ALA A 343 -4.51 9.70 -4.69
N ALA A 344 -5.74 9.15 -4.70
CA ALA A 344 -6.87 9.69 -5.45
C ALA A 344 -7.17 11.14 -5.04
N LEU A 345 -7.27 11.41 -3.74
CA LEU A 345 -7.51 12.77 -3.22
C LEU A 345 -6.40 13.73 -3.65
N ILE A 346 -5.13 13.37 -3.52
CA ILE A 346 -4.01 14.21 -3.97
C ILE A 346 -4.16 14.54 -5.47
N ALA A 347 -4.50 13.55 -6.31
CA ALA A 347 -4.67 13.76 -7.74
C ALA A 347 -5.88 14.65 -8.07
N MET A 348 -6.99 14.51 -7.37
CA MET A 348 -8.19 15.33 -7.54
C MET A 348 -7.95 16.79 -7.14
N TYR A 349 -7.14 17.01 -6.13
CA TYR A 349 -6.78 18.35 -5.63
C TYR A 349 -5.53 18.94 -6.28
N TRP A 350 -4.80 18.20 -7.13
CA TRP A 350 -3.47 18.54 -7.63
C TRP A 350 -3.30 19.98 -8.10
N ASP A 351 -4.21 20.50 -8.92
CA ASP A 351 -4.12 21.83 -9.47
C ASP A 351 -4.35 22.91 -8.41
N ARG A 352 -5.12 22.60 -7.36
CA ARG A 352 -5.47 23.49 -6.25
C ARG A 352 -4.45 23.48 -5.11
N LEU A 353 -3.57 22.45 -5.09
CA LEU A 353 -2.55 22.35 -4.04
C LEU A 353 -1.50 23.44 -4.15
N PRO A 354 -1.12 24.05 -3.03
CA PRO A 354 -0.08 25.06 -2.97
C PRO A 354 1.29 24.43 -3.27
N TRP A 355 2.15 25.18 -3.89
CA TRP A 355 3.48 24.72 -4.30
C TRP A 355 4.44 24.43 -3.14
N TRP A 356 4.19 24.95 -1.94
CA TRP A 356 5.07 24.77 -0.79
C TRP A 356 5.22 23.30 -0.37
N GLY A 357 4.13 22.51 -0.41
CA GLY A 357 4.20 21.08 -0.10
C GLY A 357 5.14 20.32 -1.02
N PHE A 358 5.14 20.66 -2.31
CA PHE A 358 6.04 20.05 -3.30
C PHE A 358 7.49 20.53 -3.16
N ARG A 359 7.70 21.78 -2.77
CA ARG A 359 9.06 22.27 -2.46
C ARG A 359 9.66 21.58 -1.25
N ILE A 360 8.88 21.37 -0.20
CA ILE A 360 9.35 20.59 0.95
C ILE A 360 9.67 19.16 0.52
N ALA A 361 8.83 18.53 -0.32
CA ALA A 361 9.12 17.21 -0.87
C ALA A 361 10.47 17.20 -1.61
N LEU A 362 10.74 18.18 -2.47
CA LEU A 362 12.02 18.33 -3.19
C LEU A 362 13.21 18.54 -2.24
N LEU A 363 13.05 19.35 -1.19
CA LEU A 363 14.08 19.53 -0.17
C LEU A 363 14.39 18.23 0.57
N LEU A 364 13.36 17.46 0.93
CA LEU A 364 13.55 16.15 1.55
C LEU A 364 14.25 15.18 0.59
N GLN A 365 13.92 15.20 -0.70
CA GLN A 365 14.60 14.40 -1.73
C GLN A 365 16.08 14.77 -1.84
N LEU A 366 16.42 16.06 -1.81
CA LEU A 366 17.83 16.50 -1.78
C LEU A 366 18.56 16.00 -0.53
N VAL A 367 17.91 16.06 0.63
CA VAL A 367 18.51 15.54 1.87
C VAL A 367 18.76 14.05 1.77
N VAL A 368 17.80 13.28 1.23
CA VAL A 368 17.96 11.82 1.03
C VAL A 368 19.10 11.52 0.06
N LEU A 369 19.13 12.19 -1.11
CA LEU A 369 20.20 11.99 -2.10
C LEU A 369 21.56 12.40 -1.55
N ALA A 370 21.65 13.52 -0.82
CA ALA A 370 22.88 13.96 -0.19
C ALA A 370 23.36 12.97 0.88
N ALA A 371 22.44 12.44 1.70
CA ALA A 371 22.78 11.44 2.70
C ALA A 371 23.28 10.14 2.07
N LEU A 372 22.64 9.66 1.01
CA LEU A 372 23.08 8.47 0.28
C LEU A 372 24.45 8.70 -0.39
N ALA A 373 24.66 9.87 -1.00
CA ALA A 373 25.94 10.21 -1.61
C ALA A 373 27.05 10.33 -0.56
N TRP A 374 26.76 10.94 0.59
CA TRP A 374 27.73 11.08 1.69
C TRP A 374 28.12 9.72 2.29
N VAL A 375 27.15 8.87 2.59
CA VAL A 375 27.39 7.51 3.13
C VAL A 375 28.15 6.68 2.10
N GLY A 376 27.67 6.62 0.85
CA GLY A 376 28.33 5.86 -0.23
C GLY A 376 29.77 6.34 -0.49
N GLY A 377 29.98 7.66 -0.50
CA GLY A 377 31.30 8.26 -0.69
C GLY A 377 32.28 7.90 0.41
N ASN A 378 31.84 7.97 1.69
CA ASN A 378 32.70 7.57 2.82
C ASN A 378 33.02 6.08 2.80
N LEU A 379 32.05 5.22 2.47
CA LEU A 379 32.24 3.78 2.37
C LEU A 379 33.22 3.43 1.25
N GLN A 380 33.10 4.06 0.08
CA GLN A 380 34.03 3.86 -1.02
C GLN A 380 35.44 4.41 -0.71
N LEU A 381 35.54 5.54 -0.04
CA LEU A 381 36.79 6.12 0.40
C LEU A 381 37.54 5.20 1.38
N SER A 382 36.84 4.57 2.32
CA SER A 382 37.44 3.62 3.26
C SER A 382 38.06 2.42 2.54
N ASN A 383 37.43 1.92 1.48
CA ASN A 383 38.01 0.88 0.63
C ASN A 383 39.29 1.33 -0.03
N PHE A 384 39.30 2.56 -0.58
CA PHE A 384 40.46 3.12 -1.25
C PHE A 384 41.66 3.32 -0.30
N LEU A 385 41.40 3.62 0.96
CA LEU A 385 42.41 3.77 2.02
C LEU A 385 42.95 2.45 2.58
N GLY A 386 42.63 1.32 1.93
CA GLY A 386 43.20 0.01 2.26
C GLY A 386 42.44 -0.72 3.40
N GLN A 387 41.30 -0.23 3.82
CA GLN A 387 40.39 -1.00 4.65
C GLN A 387 39.57 -1.91 3.72
N PRO A 388 39.72 -3.24 3.75
CA PRO A 388 39.00 -4.14 2.88
C PRO A 388 37.51 -3.99 3.11
N GLY A 389 36.78 -3.51 2.13
CA GLY A 389 35.35 -3.30 2.15
C GLY A 389 34.75 -3.67 0.79
N ILE A 390 33.50 -4.08 0.83
CA ILE A 390 32.70 -4.48 -0.33
C ILE A 390 32.16 -3.28 -1.14
N TRP A 391 32.30 -2.06 -0.61
CA TRP A 391 31.67 -0.86 -1.16
C TRP A 391 32.44 -0.30 -2.35
N ASN A 392 32.11 -0.78 -3.54
CA ASN A 392 32.66 -0.28 -4.80
C ASN A 392 31.53 0.15 -5.72
N TYR A 393 31.41 1.46 -5.92
CA TYR A 393 30.36 2.05 -6.76
C TYR A 393 30.90 2.35 -8.17
N SER A 394 30.11 1.95 -9.17
CA SER A 394 30.42 2.23 -10.57
C SER A 394 30.30 3.72 -10.90
N PHE A 395 30.97 4.15 -11.99
CA PHE A 395 30.79 5.49 -12.53
C PHE A 395 29.32 5.81 -12.86
N LEU A 396 28.58 4.80 -13.31
CA LEU A 396 27.14 4.95 -13.60
C LEU A 396 26.32 5.28 -12.34
N HIS A 397 26.66 4.72 -11.19
CA HIS A 397 26.02 5.07 -9.93
C HIS A 397 26.18 6.56 -9.60
N TRP A 398 27.41 7.07 -9.65
CA TRP A 398 27.68 8.47 -9.35
C TRP A 398 27.09 9.43 -10.38
N GLY A 399 27.10 9.03 -11.68
CA GLY A 399 26.43 9.79 -12.74
C GLY A 399 24.92 9.88 -12.52
N PHE A 400 24.28 8.77 -12.13
CA PHE A 400 22.86 8.74 -11.80
C PHE A 400 22.55 9.59 -10.56
N MET A 401 23.36 9.51 -9.50
CA MET A 401 23.21 10.33 -8.29
C MET A 401 23.30 11.82 -8.60
N THR A 402 24.32 12.23 -9.38
CA THR A 402 24.52 13.62 -9.81
C THR A 402 23.36 14.12 -10.65
N PHE A 403 22.90 13.32 -11.62
CA PHE A 403 21.75 13.65 -12.45
C PHE A 403 20.47 13.83 -11.59
N SER A 404 20.21 12.91 -10.67
CA SER A 404 19.05 12.97 -9.78
C SER A 404 19.07 14.21 -8.89
N PHE A 405 20.25 14.52 -8.33
CA PHE A 405 20.46 15.71 -7.50
C PHE A 405 20.23 17.00 -8.30
N ALA A 406 20.82 17.10 -9.50
CA ALA A 406 20.65 18.27 -10.37
C ALA A 406 19.18 18.47 -10.79
N LEU A 407 18.47 17.40 -11.14
CA LEU A 407 17.07 17.46 -11.53
C LEU A 407 16.19 17.94 -10.38
N VAL A 408 16.38 17.39 -9.18
CA VAL A 408 15.61 17.78 -7.98
C VAL A 408 15.92 19.24 -7.62
N LEU A 409 17.17 19.66 -7.68
CA LEU A 409 17.58 21.05 -7.45
C LEU A 409 16.91 22.01 -8.46
N LEU A 410 16.88 21.63 -9.73
CA LEU A 410 16.16 22.39 -10.76
C LEU A 410 14.66 22.55 -10.41
N GLY A 411 14.05 21.50 -9.86
CA GLY A 411 12.65 21.50 -9.43
C GLY A 411 12.34 22.53 -8.34
N ILE A 412 13.27 22.79 -7.42
CA ILE A 412 13.10 23.77 -6.35
C ILE A 412 12.99 25.20 -6.92
N PHE A 413 13.79 25.51 -7.93
CA PHE A 413 13.82 26.85 -8.55
C PHE A 413 12.78 27.01 -9.66
N SER A 414 12.23 25.93 -10.22
CA SER A 414 11.24 25.99 -11.28
C SER A 414 9.83 25.86 -10.76
N ARG A 415 9.10 26.97 -10.62
CA ARG A 415 7.70 26.97 -10.15
C ARG A 415 6.77 26.15 -11.05
N GLU A 416 7.00 26.13 -12.35
CA GLU A 416 6.16 25.41 -13.32
C GLU A 416 6.38 23.88 -13.29
N ARG A 417 7.63 23.44 -13.08
CA ARG A 417 8.02 22.03 -13.12
C ARG A 417 8.09 21.37 -11.73
N CYS A 418 7.98 22.18 -10.66
CA CYS A 418 8.11 21.74 -9.27
C CYS A 418 7.29 20.48 -8.96
N LYS A 419 6.02 20.45 -9.32
CA LYS A 419 5.10 19.32 -9.02
C LYS A 419 5.50 18.04 -9.77
N ALA A 420 5.83 18.16 -11.06
CA ALA A 420 6.23 17.01 -11.88
C ALA A 420 7.60 16.45 -11.45
N ILE A 421 8.55 17.33 -11.16
CA ILE A 421 9.87 16.93 -10.69
C ILE A 421 9.80 16.32 -9.29
N ALA A 422 8.95 16.86 -8.38
CA ALA A 422 8.75 16.27 -7.06
C ALA A 422 8.23 14.83 -7.15
N LEU A 423 7.33 14.56 -8.10
CA LEU A 423 6.81 13.22 -8.32
C LEU A 423 7.87 12.28 -8.92
N ALA A 424 8.61 12.71 -9.95
CA ALA A 424 9.71 11.94 -10.54
C ALA A 424 10.84 11.70 -9.53
N GLY A 425 11.15 12.70 -8.71
CA GLY A 425 12.21 12.64 -7.70
C GLY A 425 11.98 11.56 -6.63
N CYS A 426 10.72 11.20 -6.32
CA CYS A 426 10.45 10.05 -5.44
C CYS A 426 11.03 8.75 -6.03
N PHE A 427 10.75 8.48 -7.30
CA PHE A 427 11.25 7.28 -7.98
C PHE A 427 12.79 7.31 -8.13
N LEU A 428 13.36 8.48 -8.41
CA LEU A 428 14.82 8.65 -8.45
C LEU A 428 15.45 8.36 -7.09
N CYS A 429 14.86 8.83 -5.99
CA CYS A 429 15.35 8.51 -4.64
C CYS A 429 15.27 7.01 -4.33
N TYR A 430 14.23 6.32 -4.78
CA TYR A 430 14.12 4.87 -4.58
C TYR A 430 15.14 4.11 -5.43
N CYS A 431 15.36 4.51 -6.67
CA CYS A 431 16.45 3.94 -7.49
C CYS A 431 17.82 4.21 -6.88
N ALA A 432 18.05 5.42 -6.36
CA ALA A 432 19.29 5.78 -5.69
C ALA A 432 19.52 4.92 -4.44
N LEU A 433 18.48 4.69 -3.63
CA LEU A 433 18.54 3.81 -2.46
C LEU A 433 18.91 2.38 -2.87
N THR A 434 18.21 1.82 -3.86
CA THR A 434 18.50 0.46 -4.37
C THR A 434 19.92 0.37 -4.93
N SER A 435 20.35 1.34 -5.72
CA SER A 435 21.70 1.41 -6.29
C SER A 435 22.78 1.54 -5.20
N SER A 436 22.50 2.26 -4.12
CA SER A 436 23.43 2.40 -2.99
C SER A 436 23.62 1.11 -2.18
N LEU A 437 22.68 0.17 -2.29
CA LEU A 437 22.77 -1.15 -1.64
C LEU A 437 23.36 -2.23 -2.56
N SER A 438 23.56 -1.94 -3.85
CA SER A 438 24.07 -2.91 -4.83
C SER A 438 25.42 -3.57 -4.47
N PRO A 439 26.39 -2.91 -3.83
CA PRO A 439 27.64 -3.57 -3.44
C PRO A 439 27.45 -4.74 -2.45
N LEU A 440 26.35 -4.74 -1.69
CA LEU A 440 26.04 -5.84 -0.76
C LEU A 440 25.59 -7.12 -1.49
N GLU A 441 25.14 -7.02 -2.76
CA GLU A 441 24.63 -8.18 -3.52
C GLU A 441 25.76 -9.10 -4.00
N GLY A 442 26.99 -8.59 -4.08
CA GLY A 442 28.17 -9.35 -4.51
C GLY A 442 29.00 -9.94 -3.37
N SER A 443 28.57 -9.75 -2.12
CA SER A 443 29.25 -10.26 -0.92
C SER A 443 28.57 -11.57 -0.39
#